data_50672dda6a98d2c2e06e51e0d05c491b
#
_entry.id   50672dda6a98d2c2e06e51e0d05c491b
#
_cell.length_a   1.000
_cell.length_b   1.000
_cell.length_c   1.000
_cell.angle_alpha   90.00
_cell.angle_beta   90.00
_cell.angle_gamma   90.00
#
_symmetry.space_group_name_H-M   'P 1'
#
loop_
_entity.id
_entity.type
_entity.pdbx_description
1 polymer ?
#
loop_
_entity_poly.entity_id
_entity_poly.type
_entity_poly.pdbx_seq_one_letter_code
_entity_poly.pdbx_strand_id
1 'polypeptide(L)'
;MSDYIVRATAADANIRAFAVTSREMVETAREDHMTTPVMTAALGRLLSAGAMMGDMMKGDKDIITLQIQCSGPAKGLTVTADSHGNVKGFAMNPQVELPLNAAGKLDVGGALDLGILTVIKDMGLKEPYSGQCELKTGEIAEDLTYYFATSEQIPSAVGLGVLVDKDQSVKQSGGFIIQLMPFTPEDVVDRLEKKITEIDSVTQMLDRGLTPEQILEEILGDFGLEITDTTETRFHCDCSKERVSRALSTLSKKDLDSIIADGESIEVKCQFCNKAYEFTVDELKEMR
;
A
#
# COMPACT_ATOMS: atom_id res chain seq x y z
N MET A 1 15.67 0.31 12.71
CA MET A 1 14.72 -0.69 13.25
C MET A 1 13.97 -1.23 12.06
N SER A 2 13.76 -2.55 11.99
CA SER A 2 12.95 -3.15 10.91
C SER A 2 11.50 -2.66 11.00
N ASP A 3 10.85 -2.53 9.85
CA ASP A 3 9.43 -2.20 9.79
C ASP A 3 8.57 -3.37 10.27
N TYR A 4 7.46 -3.08 10.91
CA TYR A 4 6.56 -4.09 11.43
C TYR A 4 5.13 -3.56 11.59
N ILE A 5 4.19 -4.51 11.61
CA ILE A 5 2.77 -4.30 11.83
C ILE A 5 2.43 -4.81 13.24
N VAL A 6 1.61 -4.07 13.95
CA VAL A 6 1.02 -4.48 15.23
C VAL A 6 -0.47 -4.68 15.02
N ARG A 7 -0.98 -5.81 15.51
CA ARG A 7 -2.40 -6.12 15.58
C ARG A 7 -2.89 -6.00 17.02
N ALA A 8 -4.04 -5.40 17.20
CA ALA A 8 -4.61 -5.19 18.52
C ALA A 8 -6.13 -5.29 18.53
N THR A 9 -6.69 -5.47 19.73
CA THR A 9 -8.11 -5.32 20.03
C THR A 9 -8.31 -4.31 21.16
N ALA A 10 -9.51 -3.75 21.26
CA ALA A 10 -9.90 -2.88 22.37
C ALA A 10 -11.40 -2.96 22.60
N ALA A 11 -11.89 -2.40 23.72
CA ALA A 11 -13.31 -2.38 24.12
C ALA A 11 -13.92 -3.78 24.09
N ASP A 12 -13.31 -4.74 24.81
CA ASP A 12 -13.76 -6.13 24.85
C ASP A 12 -13.93 -6.77 23.47
N ALA A 13 -12.93 -6.53 22.59
CA ALA A 13 -12.89 -6.97 21.20
C ALA A 13 -13.99 -6.36 20.27
N ASN A 14 -14.66 -5.29 20.69
CA ASN A 14 -15.55 -4.52 19.84
C ASN A 14 -14.78 -3.64 18.82
N ILE A 15 -13.50 -3.40 19.07
CA ILE A 15 -12.58 -2.69 18.18
C ILE A 15 -11.45 -3.64 17.81
N ARG A 16 -11.12 -3.72 16.53
CA ARG A 16 -9.84 -4.27 16.06
C ARG A 16 -8.99 -3.17 15.44
N ALA A 17 -7.70 -3.25 15.63
CA ALA A 17 -6.79 -2.22 15.17
C ALA A 17 -5.51 -2.82 14.60
N PHE A 18 -4.94 -2.11 13.64
CA PHE A 18 -3.65 -2.38 13.05
C PHE A 18 -2.86 -1.08 13.02
N ALA A 19 -1.58 -1.14 13.32
CA ALA A 19 -0.67 -0.01 13.09
C ALA A 19 0.64 -0.52 12.51
N VAL A 20 1.31 0.32 11.71
CA VAL A 20 2.53 -0.07 10.99
C VAL A 20 3.56 1.06 11.02
N THR A 21 4.85 0.70 11.18
CA THR A 21 5.96 1.49 10.67
C THR A 21 6.38 0.91 9.31
N SER A 22 6.68 1.77 8.35
CA SER A 22 6.96 1.38 6.96
C SER A 22 8.07 2.20 6.31
N ARG A 23 8.95 2.78 7.13
CA ARG A 23 10.00 3.69 6.65
C ARG A 23 10.95 3.01 5.67
N GLU A 24 11.49 1.84 6.04
CA GLU A 24 12.46 1.11 5.20
C GLU A 24 11.80 0.54 3.94
N MET A 25 10.55 0.05 4.09
CA MET A 25 9.75 -0.44 2.97
C MET A 25 9.50 0.66 1.92
N VAL A 26 9.11 1.85 2.36
CA VAL A 26 8.81 2.99 1.48
C VAL A 26 10.09 3.57 0.90
N GLU A 27 11.19 3.62 1.66
CA GLU A 27 12.49 4.06 1.14
C GLU A 27 13.00 3.11 0.04
N THR A 28 12.89 1.80 0.23
CA THR A 28 13.23 0.81 -0.81
C THR A 28 12.41 1.04 -2.09
N ALA A 29 11.09 1.26 -1.96
CA ALA A 29 10.25 1.56 -3.11
C ALA A 29 10.64 2.89 -3.78
N ARG A 30 11.01 3.91 -3.00
CA ARG A 30 11.49 5.19 -3.52
C ARG A 30 12.77 5.03 -4.33
N GLU A 31 13.74 4.29 -3.82
CA GLU A 31 15.01 4.03 -4.51
C GLU A 31 14.82 3.19 -5.77
N ASP A 32 14.07 2.10 -5.70
CA ASP A 32 13.81 1.21 -6.82
C ASP A 32 13.13 1.94 -8.00
N HIS A 33 12.20 2.86 -7.69
CA HIS A 33 11.41 3.58 -8.70
C HIS A 33 11.83 5.03 -8.91
N MET A 34 12.78 5.54 -8.11
CA MET A 34 13.26 6.93 -8.13
C MET A 34 12.10 7.92 -8.04
N THR A 35 11.15 7.67 -7.14
CA THR A 35 9.93 8.49 -7.01
C THR A 35 10.22 9.90 -6.51
N THR A 36 9.52 10.89 -7.09
CA THR A 36 9.50 12.27 -6.55
C THR A 36 8.82 12.31 -5.18
N PRO A 37 9.03 13.35 -4.35
CA PRO A 37 8.46 13.41 -3.00
C PRO A 37 6.96 13.19 -2.93
N VAL A 38 6.17 13.76 -3.85
CA VAL A 38 4.71 13.56 -3.87
C VAL A 38 4.35 12.11 -4.22
N MET A 39 5.09 11.48 -5.14
CA MET A 39 4.85 10.09 -5.52
C MET A 39 5.35 9.11 -4.45
N THR A 40 6.42 9.45 -3.73
CA THR A 40 6.86 8.72 -2.53
C THR A 40 5.77 8.72 -1.46
N ALA A 41 5.13 9.88 -1.23
CA ALA A 41 4.02 9.99 -0.29
C ALA A 41 2.80 9.18 -0.75
N ALA A 42 2.42 9.27 -2.02
CA ALA A 42 1.30 8.54 -2.58
C ALA A 42 1.51 7.02 -2.52
N LEU A 43 2.63 6.54 -3.06
CA LEU A 43 2.95 5.11 -3.09
C LEU A 43 3.16 4.56 -1.67
N GLY A 44 3.86 5.30 -0.81
CA GLY A 44 4.16 4.91 0.56
C GLY A 44 2.91 4.75 1.43
N ARG A 45 1.93 5.66 1.30
CA ARG A 45 0.62 5.51 1.96
C ARG A 45 -0.08 4.23 1.50
N LEU A 46 -0.09 3.95 0.20
CA LEU A 46 -0.74 2.75 -0.32
C LEU A 46 0.00 1.47 0.07
N LEU A 47 1.35 1.49 0.14
CA LEU A 47 2.17 0.38 0.64
C LEU A 47 1.87 0.09 2.12
N SER A 48 1.80 1.13 2.96
CA SER A 48 1.45 1.00 4.39
C SER A 48 0.06 0.42 4.59
N ALA A 49 -0.92 0.87 3.80
CA ALA A 49 -2.26 0.30 3.80
C ALA A 49 -2.25 -1.16 3.33
N GLY A 50 -1.53 -1.45 2.24
CA GLY A 50 -1.36 -2.81 1.72
C GLY A 50 -0.77 -3.77 2.75
N ALA A 51 0.25 -3.34 3.49
CA ALA A 51 0.86 -4.12 4.57
C ALA A 51 -0.17 -4.52 5.63
N MET A 52 -0.90 -3.55 6.18
CA MET A 52 -1.93 -3.80 7.20
C MET A 52 -3.08 -4.65 6.66
N MET A 53 -3.54 -4.39 5.42
CA MET A 53 -4.62 -5.15 4.81
C MET A 53 -4.19 -6.56 4.39
N GLY A 54 -2.91 -6.77 4.04
CA GLY A 54 -2.32 -8.10 3.84
C GLY A 54 -2.31 -8.91 5.13
N ASP A 55 -1.91 -8.29 6.25
CA ASP A 55 -1.92 -8.90 7.58
C ASP A 55 -3.35 -9.25 8.07
N MET A 56 -4.40 -8.64 7.52
CA MET A 56 -5.80 -9.03 7.77
C MET A 56 -6.20 -10.35 7.09
N MET A 57 -5.45 -10.79 6.07
CA MET A 57 -5.73 -12.04 5.35
C MET A 57 -5.41 -13.23 6.26
N LYS A 58 -6.14 -14.34 6.08
CA LYS A 58 -6.06 -15.50 6.99
C LYS A 58 -5.31 -16.69 6.39
N GLY A 59 -5.34 -16.81 5.07
CA GLY A 59 -4.73 -17.91 4.36
C GLY A 59 -3.25 -17.65 4.09
N ASP A 60 -2.43 -18.66 4.24
CA ASP A 60 -0.97 -18.61 4.04
C ASP A 60 -0.54 -18.18 2.61
N LYS A 61 -1.45 -18.35 1.64
CA LYS A 61 -1.24 -17.99 0.23
C LYS A 61 -2.13 -16.85 -0.24
N ASP A 62 -2.87 -16.24 0.69
CA ASP A 62 -3.75 -15.15 0.35
C ASP A 62 -2.95 -13.93 -0.09
N ILE A 63 -3.43 -13.27 -1.12
CA ILE A 63 -2.82 -12.06 -1.67
C ILE A 63 -3.89 -10.98 -1.79
N ILE A 64 -3.54 -9.79 -1.35
CA ILE A 64 -4.36 -8.60 -1.58
C ILE A 64 -3.67 -7.68 -2.57
N THR A 65 -4.44 -7.11 -3.50
CA THR A 65 -3.98 -6.08 -4.43
C THR A 65 -4.82 -4.83 -4.27
N LEU A 66 -4.18 -3.71 -4.02
CA LEU A 66 -4.76 -2.37 -4.01
C LEU A 66 -4.35 -1.68 -5.31
N GLN A 67 -5.32 -1.27 -6.11
CA GLN A 67 -5.08 -0.58 -7.37
C GLN A 67 -5.85 0.73 -7.41
N ILE A 68 -5.15 1.82 -7.69
CA ILE A 68 -5.73 3.12 -8.00
C ILE A 68 -5.52 3.39 -9.47
N GLN A 69 -6.61 3.61 -10.21
CA GLN A 69 -6.60 4.15 -11.56
C GLN A 69 -7.14 5.57 -11.50
N CYS A 70 -6.41 6.53 -12.05
CA CYS A 70 -6.74 7.93 -11.84
C CYS A 70 -6.47 8.80 -13.08
N SER A 71 -7.14 9.96 -13.14
CA SER A 71 -7.00 10.95 -14.23
C SER A 71 -5.80 11.86 -14.03
N GLY A 72 -5.32 11.98 -12.79
CA GLY A 72 -4.20 12.83 -12.45
C GLY A 72 -2.87 12.40 -13.07
N PRO A 73 -1.83 13.22 -12.93
CA PRO A 73 -0.52 12.96 -13.55
C PRO A 73 0.17 11.68 -13.06
N ALA A 74 -0.20 11.13 -11.88
CA ALA A 74 0.27 9.85 -11.39
C ALA A 74 -0.18 8.66 -12.24
N LYS A 75 -1.29 8.78 -12.97
CA LYS A 75 -1.95 7.77 -13.81
C LYS A 75 -2.42 6.52 -13.08
N GLY A 76 -1.86 6.20 -11.95
CA GLY A 76 -2.27 5.09 -11.09
C GLY A 76 -1.15 4.57 -10.19
N LEU A 77 -1.57 3.79 -9.20
CA LEU A 77 -0.73 3.08 -8.24
C LEU A 77 -1.19 1.63 -8.16
N THR A 78 -0.27 0.72 -7.96
CA THR A 78 -0.60 -0.69 -7.68
C THR A 78 0.27 -1.20 -6.55
N VAL A 79 -0.33 -1.80 -5.54
CA VAL A 79 0.34 -2.44 -4.40
C VAL A 79 -0.22 -3.84 -4.23
N THR A 80 0.65 -4.80 -3.98
CA THR A 80 0.28 -6.18 -3.66
C THR A 80 0.96 -6.58 -2.36
N ALA A 81 0.21 -7.19 -1.45
CA ALA A 81 0.71 -7.68 -0.18
C ALA A 81 0.20 -9.11 0.10
N ASP A 82 0.98 -9.87 0.86
CA ASP A 82 0.60 -11.17 1.37
C ASP A 82 0.33 -11.13 2.89
N SER A 83 -0.07 -12.26 3.46
CA SER A 83 -0.34 -12.40 4.90
C SER A 83 0.92 -12.49 5.78
N HIS A 84 2.11 -12.44 5.18
CA HIS A 84 3.40 -12.54 5.86
C HIS A 84 4.14 -11.19 5.93
N GLY A 85 3.48 -10.09 5.60
CA GLY A 85 4.06 -8.75 5.62
C GLY A 85 4.99 -8.45 4.42
N ASN A 86 5.02 -9.28 3.38
CA ASN A 86 5.74 -8.94 2.16
C ASN A 86 4.86 -8.04 1.28
N VAL A 87 5.39 -6.89 0.92
CA VAL A 87 4.66 -5.89 0.15
C VAL A 87 5.51 -5.46 -1.04
N LYS A 88 4.87 -5.24 -2.18
CA LYS A 88 5.49 -4.65 -3.37
C LYS A 88 4.50 -3.74 -4.07
N GLY A 89 5.00 -2.72 -4.75
CA GLY A 89 4.11 -1.78 -5.44
C GLY A 89 4.89 -0.85 -6.34
N PHE A 90 4.16 -0.16 -7.22
CA PHE A 90 4.71 0.81 -8.15
C PHE A 90 3.70 1.90 -8.48
N ALA A 91 4.22 3.02 -8.96
CA ALA A 91 3.44 4.09 -9.58
C ALA A 91 3.58 4.00 -11.11
N MET A 92 2.48 4.23 -11.83
CA MET A 92 2.51 4.26 -13.30
C MET A 92 3.36 5.43 -13.83
N ASN A 93 3.35 6.56 -13.14
CA ASN A 93 4.26 7.67 -13.36
C ASN A 93 4.92 8.08 -12.05
N PRO A 94 6.15 7.63 -11.79
CA PRO A 94 6.85 7.95 -10.55
C PRO A 94 7.45 9.37 -10.50
N GLN A 95 7.47 10.10 -11.63
CA GLN A 95 8.15 11.38 -11.81
C GLN A 95 7.17 12.57 -11.87
N VAL A 96 6.15 12.57 -11.00
CA VAL A 96 5.22 13.70 -10.91
C VAL A 96 5.80 14.78 -10.02
N GLU A 97 5.82 16.02 -10.49
CA GLU A 97 6.18 17.20 -9.70
C GLU A 97 4.97 18.10 -9.56
N LEU A 98 4.59 18.40 -8.34
CA LEU A 98 3.51 19.34 -8.01
C LEU A 98 3.97 20.30 -6.92
N PRO A 99 3.47 21.54 -6.91
CA PRO A 99 3.66 22.44 -5.78
C PRO A 99 2.98 21.87 -4.53
N LEU A 100 3.39 22.35 -3.37
CA LEU A 100 2.68 22.03 -2.14
C LEU A 100 1.24 22.51 -2.21
N ASN A 101 0.32 21.77 -1.58
CA ASN A 101 -1.08 22.17 -1.48
C ASN A 101 -1.27 23.41 -0.59
N ALA A 102 -2.48 23.92 -0.48
CA ALA A 102 -2.80 25.12 0.31
C ALA A 102 -2.45 25.00 1.81
N ALA A 103 -2.32 23.79 2.32
CA ALA A 103 -1.89 23.50 3.70
C ALA A 103 -0.36 23.34 3.84
N GLY A 104 0.43 23.58 2.77
CA GLY A 104 1.87 23.42 2.76
C GLY A 104 2.35 21.97 2.78
N LYS A 105 1.51 21.02 2.40
CA LYS A 105 1.82 19.58 2.33
C LYS A 105 1.99 19.12 0.89
N LEU A 106 2.62 17.95 0.70
CA LEU A 106 2.69 17.27 -0.60
C LEU A 106 1.26 17.01 -1.13
N ASP A 107 1.01 17.43 -2.36
CA ASP A 107 -0.33 17.39 -2.97
C ASP A 107 -0.61 16.01 -3.61
N VAL A 108 -0.85 15.01 -2.76
CA VAL A 108 -1.17 13.65 -3.21
C VAL A 108 -2.53 13.61 -3.90
N GLY A 109 -3.51 14.34 -3.37
CA GLY A 109 -4.83 14.49 -3.98
C GLY A 109 -4.74 15.06 -5.40
N GLY A 110 -3.95 16.11 -5.62
CA GLY A 110 -3.71 16.67 -6.94
C GLY A 110 -2.93 15.74 -7.88
N ALA A 111 -2.06 14.88 -7.34
CA ALA A 111 -1.35 13.88 -8.14
C ALA A 111 -2.26 12.77 -8.65
N LEU A 112 -3.28 12.37 -7.88
CA LEU A 112 -4.24 11.33 -8.23
C LEU A 112 -5.47 11.88 -8.96
N ASP A 113 -6.02 13.02 -8.50
CA ASP A 113 -7.24 13.63 -9.04
C ASP A 113 -8.43 12.63 -8.97
N LEU A 114 -9.30 12.62 -9.97
CA LEU A 114 -10.41 11.68 -10.03
C LEU A 114 -9.93 10.26 -10.32
N GLY A 115 -10.50 9.28 -9.64
CA GLY A 115 -10.07 7.91 -9.84
C GLY A 115 -10.94 6.85 -9.16
N ILE A 116 -10.54 5.62 -9.33
CA ILE A 116 -11.18 4.43 -8.74
C ILE A 116 -10.12 3.67 -7.94
N LEU A 117 -10.44 3.39 -6.68
CA LEU A 117 -9.73 2.43 -5.85
C LEU A 117 -10.39 1.06 -6.01
N THR A 118 -9.61 0.07 -6.42
CA THR A 118 -10.02 -1.33 -6.50
C THR A 118 -9.20 -2.16 -5.52
N VAL A 119 -9.86 -2.97 -4.71
CA VAL A 119 -9.26 -3.92 -3.78
C VAL A 119 -9.60 -5.33 -4.23
N ILE A 120 -8.58 -6.13 -4.54
CA ILE A 120 -8.72 -7.50 -5.01
C ILE A 120 -8.13 -8.43 -3.95
N LYS A 121 -8.92 -9.38 -3.46
CA LYS A 121 -8.51 -10.41 -2.48
C LYS A 121 -8.49 -11.76 -3.17
N ASP A 122 -7.30 -12.28 -3.45
CA ASP A 122 -7.10 -13.64 -3.96
C ASP A 122 -6.87 -14.59 -2.78
N MET A 123 -7.89 -15.38 -2.50
CA MET A 123 -7.91 -16.38 -1.43
C MET A 123 -7.82 -17.82 -1.98
N GLY A 124 -7.30 -17.98 -3.19
CA GLY A 124 -7.20 -19.28 -3.86
C GLY A 124 -8.55 -19.85 -4.31
N LEU A 125 -9.60 -19.03 -4.36
CA LEU A 125 -10.92 -19.40 -4.88
C LEU A 125 -10.91 -19.35 -6.41
N LYS A 126 -11.97 -19.89 -7.04
CA LYS A 126 -12.12 -19.91 -8.50
C LYS A 126 -12.03 -18.49 -9.11
N GLU A 127 -12.58 -17.51 -8.40
CA GLU A 127 -12.52 -16.10 -8.77
C GLU A 127 -12.13 -15.29 -7.52
N PRO A 128 -11.22 -14.31 -7.65
CA PRO A 128 -10.89 -13.45 -6.53
C PRO A 128 -12.08 -12.54 -6.19
N TYR A 129 -12.21 -12.17 -4.92
CA TYR A 129 -13.13 -11.12 -4.52
C TYR A 129 -12.59 -9.77 -4.97
N SER A 130 -13.45 -8.93 -5.53
CA SER A 130 -13.08 -7.57 -5.93
C SER A 130 -14.13 -6.57 -5.47
N GLY A 131 -13.68 -5.57 -4.70
CA GLY A 131 -14.48 -4.40 -4.32
C GLY A 131 -13.86 -3.14 -4.90
N GLN A 132 -14.68 -2.12 -5.18
CA GLN A 132 -14.18 -0.85 -5.72
C GLN A 132 -15.03 0.34 -5.25
N CYS A 133 -14.40 1.49 -5.19
CA CYS A 133 -15.08 2.76 -4.95
C CYS A 133 -14.37 3.91 -5.69
N GLU A 134 -15.09 5.03 -5.88
CA GLU A 134 -14.49 6.27 -6.36
C GLU A 134 -13.57 6.87 -5.30
N LEU A 135 -12.47 7.49 -5.71
CA LEU A 135 -11.67 8.33 -4.84
C LEU A 135 -12.51 9.54 -4.39
N LYS A 136 -12.47 9.85 -3.11
CA LYS A 136 -13.16 11.01 -2.52
C LYS A 136 -12.25 12.22 -2.45
N THR A 137 -11.02 12.03 -2.07
CA THR A 137 -10.04 13.11 -1.90
C THR A 137 -8.72 12.83 -2.62
N GLY A 138 -8.42 11.58 -2.96
CA GLY A 138 -7.12 11.17 -3.46
C GLY A 138 -6.03 11.16 -2.38
N GLU A 139 -6.36 11.42 -1.11
CA GLU A 139 -5.39 11.36 0.01
C GLU A 139 -5.17 9.94 0.53
N ILE A 140 -5.76 8.93 -0.09
CA ILE A 140 -5.64 7.49 0.12
C ILE A 140 -6.24 7.02 1.46
N ALA A 141 -5.91 7.65 2.59
CA ALA A 141 -6.46 7.27 3.89
C ALA A 141 -7.99 7.46 3.96
N GLU A 142 -8.47 8.60 3.51
CA GLU A 142 -9.90 8.91 3.44
C GLU A 142 -10.62 8.04 2.40
N ASP A 143 -9.95 7.77 1.28
CA ASP A 143 -10.49 6.90 0.22
C ASP A 143 -10.64 5.45 0.70
N LEU A 144 -9.68 4.95 1.50
CA LEU A 144 -9.77 3.64 2.13
C LEU A 144 -10.82 3.59 3.24
N THR A 145 -10.95 4.66 4.04
CA THR A 145 -12.05 4.79 5.02
C THR A 145 -13.40 4.66 4.31
N TYR A 146 -13.56 5.36 3.18
CA TYR A 146 -14.77 5.29 2.37
C TYR A 146 -14.98 3.89 1.75
N TYR A 147 -13.90 3.26 1.25
CA TYR A 147 -13.94 1.90 0.74
C TYR A 147 -14.44 0.89 1.78
N PHE A 148 -13.89 0.92 3.00
CA PHE A 148 -14.32 0.02 4.07
C PHE A 148 -15.79 0.22 4.42
N ALA A 149 -16.24 1.46 4.50
CA ALA A 149 -17.64 1.76 4.82
C ALA A 149 -18.61 1.32 3.73
N THR A 150 -18.29 1.53 2.45
CA THR A 150 -19.23 1.32 1.34
C THR A 150 -19.13 -0.04 0.68
N SER A 151 -17.93 -0.60 0.54
CA SER A 151 -17.69 -1.87 -0.13
C SER A 151 -17.62 -3.04 0.84
N GLU A 152 -17.00 -2.88 2.00
CA GLU A 152 -16.90 -3.95 3.01
C GLU A 152 -17.94 -3.81 4.12
N GLN A 153 -18.65 -2.68 4.20
CA GLN A 153 -19.65 -2.36 5.24
C GLN A 153 -19.07 -2.47 6.67
N ILE A 154 -17.81 -2.09 6.82
CA ILE A 154 -17.09 -2.07 8.10
C ILE A 154 -16.76 -0.62 8.43
N PRO A 155 -17.39 -0.01 9.46
CA PRO A 155 -17.02 1.31 9.91
C PRO A 155 -15.55 1.32 10.35
N SER A 156 -14.75 2.17 9.71
CA SER A 156 -13.31 2.19 9.87
C SER A 156 -12.76 3.61 9.93
N ALA A 157 -11.68 3.79 10.68
CA ALA A 157 -10.83 4.97 10.61
C ALA A 157 -9.45 4.57 10.10
N VAL A 158 -8.97 5.25 9.06
CA VAL A 158 -7.65 5.01 8.46
C VAL A 158 -6.81 6.26 8.59
N GLY A 159 -5.62 6.13 9.13
CA GLY A 159 -4.61 7.18 9.17
C GLY A 159 -3.33 6.70 8.48
N LEU A 160 -2.84 7.45 7.50
CA LEU A 160 -1.61 7.12 6.76
C LEU A 160 -0.74 8.37 6.66
N GLY A 161 0.58 8.17 6.77
CA GLY A 161 1.50 9.28 6.68
C GLY A 161 2.86 8.87 6.11
N VAL A 162 3.42 9.74 5.27
CA VAL A 162 4.80 9.67 4.79
C VAL A 162 5.41 11.06 4.94
N LEU A 163 6.52 11.13 5.63
CA LEU A 163 7.31 12.34 5.79
C LEU A 163 8.61 12.19 5.00
N VAL A 164 8.80 13.07 4.03
CA VAL A 164 9.99 13.09 3.17
C VAL A 164 10.91 14.21 3.65
N ASP A 165 12.22 13.91 3.79
CA ASP A 165 13.23 14.88 4.21
C ASP A 165 13.66 15.77 3.03
N LYS A 166 14.48 16.78 3.31
CA LYS A 166 15.00 17.75 2.33
C LYS A 166 15.87 17.12 1.24
N ASP A 167 16.52 16.00 1.56
CA ASP A 167 17.32 15.21 0.60
C ASP A 167 16.46 14.23 -0.21
N GLN A 168 15.12 14.30 -0.03
CA GLN A 168 14.11 13.46 -0.65
C GLN A 168 14.06 12.01 -0.14
N SER A 169 14.84 11.65 0.89
CA SER A 169 14.72 10.37 1.57
C SER A 169 13.46 10.30 2.43
N VAL A 170 13.00 9.09 2.73
CA VAL A 170 11.87 8.89 3.64
C VAL A 170 12.34 9.07 5.09
N LYS A 171 11.91 10.15 5.72
CA LYS A 171 12.18 10.43 7.13
C LYS A 171 11.37 9.48 8.01
N GLN A 172 10.06 9.41 7.78
CA GLN A 172 9.12 8.56 8.51
C GLN A 172 7.99 8.11 7.58
N SER A 173 7.49 6.90 7.81
CA SER A 173 6.30 6.38 7.13
C SER A 173 5.59 5.37 8.02
N GLY A 174 4.27 5.35 7.95
CA GLY A 174 3.44 4.42 8.70
C GLY A 174 1.97 4.80 8.68
N GLY A 175 1.20 4.14 9.54
CA GLY A 175 -0.23 4.40 9.64
C GLY A 175 -0.94 3.46 10.59
N PHE A 176 -2.27 3.61 10.62
CA PHE A 176 -3.15 2.73 11.35
C PHE A 176 -4.46 2.48 10.57
N ILE A 177 -5.09 1.37 10.88
CA ILE A 177 -6.47 1.04 10.50
C ILE A 177 -7.19 0.59 11.76
N ILE A 178 -8.27 1.27 12.13
CA ILE A 178 -9.12 0.94 13.28
C ILE A 178 -10.50 0.62 12.74
N GLN A 179 -11.09 -0.49 13.19
CA GLN A 179 -12.35 -0.99 12.67
C GLN A 179 -13.29 -1.36 13.81
N LEU A 180 -14.55 -0.96 13.68
CA LEU A 180 -15.61 -1.37 14.61
C LEU A 180 -16.15 -2.76 14.22
N MET A 181 -16.30 -3.61 15.20
CA MET A 181 -16.90 -4.93 15.01
C MET A 181 -18.43 -4.82 14.97
N PRO A 182 -19.14 -5.78 14.35
CA PRO A 182 -20.59 -5.81 14.38
C PRO A 182 -21.13 -5.74 15.80
N PHE A 183 -22.19 -4.94 16.00
CA PHE A 183 -22.86 -4.75 17.29
C PHE A 183 -22.04 -4.02 18.36
N THR A 184 -21.01 -3.28 18.00
CA THR A 184 -20.29 -2.39 18.92
C THR A 184 -21.28 -1.44 19.61
N PRO A 185 -21.25 -1.29 20.95
CA PRO A 185 -22.10 -0.37 21.67
C PRO A 185 -21.93 1.08 21.20
N GLU A 186 -23.06 1.83 21.16
CA GLU A 186 -23.09 3.21 20.61
C GLU A 186 -22.17 4.16 21.40
N ASP A 187 -22.07 4.00 22.71
CA ASP A 187 -21.16 4.78 23.56
C ASP A 187 -19.68 4.56 23.22
N VAL A 188 -19.31 3.36 22.79
CA VAL A 188 -17.95 3.06 22.31
C VAL A 188 -17.69 3.75 20.97
N VAL A 189 -18.69 3.73 20.07
CA VAL A 189 -18.61 4.43 18.77
C VAL A 189 -18.40 5.92 18.97
N ASP A 190 -19.27 6.58 19.76
CA ASP A 190 -19.24 8.03 20.02
C ASP A 190 -17.89 8.45 20.64
N ARG A 191 -17.40 7.67 21.61
CA ARG A 191 -16.09 7.93 22.23
C ARG A 191 -14.94 7.80 21.24
N LEU A 192 -14.96 6.78 20.37
CA LEU A 192 -13.91 6.56 19.38
C LEU A 192 -13.93 7.68 18.32
N GLU A 193 -15.10 8.06 17.81
CA GLU A 193 -15.24 9.16 16.85
C GLU A 193 -14.67 10.46 17.42
N LYS A 194 -15.01 10.78 18.65
CA LYS A 194 -14.45 11.96 19.34
C LYS A 194 -12.93 11.85 19.44
N LYS A 195 -12.41 10.71 19.87
CA LYS A 195 -10.96 10.50 20.04
C LYS A 195 -10.20 10.67 18.72
N ILE A 196 -10.72 10.11 17.61
CA ILE A 196 -10.09 10.22 16.28
C ILE A 196 -9.99 11.68 15.81
N THR A 197 -10.93 12.56 16.20
CA THR A 197 -10.87 13.99 15.85
C THR A 197 -9.86 14.78 16.67
N GLU A 198 -9.43 14.27 17.81
CA GLU A 198 -8.53 14.94 18.77
C GLU A 198 -7.06 14.55 18.61
N ILE A 199 -6.76 13.46 17.90
CA ILE A 199 -5.37 12.98 17.76
C ILE A 199 -4.57 13.82 16.76
N ASP A 200 -3.26 13.82 16.97
CA ASP A 200 -2.31 14.37 16.00
C ASP A 200 -2.31 13.57 14.70
N SER A 201 -1.84 14.19 13.62
CA SER A 201 -1.65 13.47 12.35
C SER A 201 -0.61 12.33 12.52
N VAL A 202 -0.75 11.27 11.73
CA VAL A 202 0.20 10.14 11.72
C VAL A 202 1.64 10.61 11.57
N THR A 203 1.90 11.56 10.67
CA THR A 203 3.25 12.10 10.45
C THR A 203 3.80 12.80 11.68
N GLN A 204 2.97 13.52 12.46
CA GLN A 204 3.39 14.13 13.71
C GLN A 204 3.68 13.09 14.80
N MET A 205 2.86 12.06 14.92
CA MET A 205 3.07 10.95 15.85
C MET A 205 4.40 10.22 15.53
N LEU A 206 4.62 9.87 14.28
CA LEU A 206 5.86 9.22 13.83
C LEU A 206 7.09 10.12 13.99
N ASP A 207 6.98 11.44 13.76
CA ASP A 207 8.09 12.38 13.91
C ASP A 207 8.50 12.59 15.38
N ARG A 208 7.55 12.38 16.31
CA ARG A 208 7.82 12.26 17.75
C ARG A 208 8.51 10.94 18.13
N GLY A 209 8.68 10.01 17.20
CA GLY A 209 9.30 8.70 17.41
C GLY A 209 8.37 7.66 18.03
N LEU A 210 7.05 7.82 17.92
CA LEU A 210 6.10 6.83 18.43
C LEU A 210 6.19 5.53 17.64
N THR A 211 6.20 4.41 18.36
CA THR A 211 6.08 3.07 17.80
C THR A 211 4.62 2.77 17.40
N PRO A 212 4.35 1.73 16.58
CA PRO A 212 2.98 1.30 16.28
C PRO A 212 2.14 1.06 17.52
N GLU A 213 2.69 0.43 18.55
CA GLU A 213 2.01 0.20 19.84
C GLU A 213 1.66 1.51 20.53
N GLN A 214 2.59 2.48 20.53
CA GLN A 214 2.37 3.78 21.15
C GLN A 214 1.35 4.63 20.38
N ILE A 215 1.29 4.50 19.06
CA ILE A 215 0.23 5.12 18.24
C ILE A 215 -1.13 4.54 18.63
N LEU A 216 -1.24 3.21 18.72
CA LEU A 216 -2.48 2.57 19.16
C LEU A 216 -2.82 2.91 20.61
N GLU A 217 -1.84 3.01 21.50
CA GLU A 217 -2.06 3.40 22.90
C GLU A 217 -2.58 4.85 23.00
N GLU A 218 -2.05 5.77 22.19
CA GLU A 218 -2.53 7.16 22.16
C GLU A 218 -3.98 7.26 21.69
N ILE A 219 -4.42 6.35 20.82
CA ILE A 219 -5.79 6.34 20.27
C ILE A 219 -6.74 5.50 21.11
N LEU A 220 -6.30 4.31 21.53
CA LEU A 220 -7.17 3.26 22.09
C LEU A 220 -6.86 2.91 23.56
N GLY A 221 -5.88 3.54 24.21
CA GLY A 221 -5.51 3.24 25.59
C GLY A 221 -6.69 3.33 26.56
N ASP A 222 -7.54 4.34 26.41
CA ASP A 222 -8.76 4.53 27.21
C ASP A 222 -9.87 3.47 26.95
N PHE A 223 -9.66 2.60 25.94
CA PHE A 223 -10.60 1.54 25.56
C PHE A 223 -10.12 0.14 25.99
N GLY A 224 -9.05 0.05 26.81
CA GLY A 224 -8.47 -1.22 27.21
C GLY A 224 -7.79 -1.94 26.03
N LEU A 225 -6.79 -1.27 25.47
CA LEU A 225 -5.98 -1.79 24.35
C LEU A 225 -5.27 -3.08 24.73
N GLU A 226 -5.38 -4.10 23.89
CA GLU A 226 -4.65 -5.37 23.99
C GLU A 226 -3.91 -5.65 22.69
N ILE A 227 -2.58 -5.67 22.72
CA ILE A 227 -1.76 -6.08 21.58
C ILE A 227 -1.86 -7.61 21.45
N THR A 228 -2.23 -8.08 20.28
CA THR A 228 -2.49 -9.51 20.02
C THR A 228 -1.40 -10.18 19.20
N ASP A 229 -0.75 -9.45 18.28
CA ASP A 229 0.27 -10.01 17.40
C ASP A 229 1.17 -8.91 16.83
N THR A 230 2.33 -9.33 16.30
CA THR A 230 3.29 -8.46 15.59
C THR A 230 3.88 -9.22 14.41
N THR A 231 3.82 -8.61 13.22
CA THR A 231 4.32 -9.19 11.96
C THR A 231 5.39 -8.27 11.37
N GLU A 232 6.58 -8.78 11.07
CA GLU A 232 7.57 -8.02 10.32
C GLU A 232 7.02 -7.68 8.91
N THR A 233 7.31 -6.47 8.42
CA THR A 233 6.91 -6.07 7.07
C THR A 233 8.09 -5.49 6.30
N ARG A 234 8.08 -5.67 4.97
CA ARG A 234 9.17 -5.21 4.10
C ARG A 234 8.71 -5.07 2.66
N PHE A 235 9.42 -4.24 1.91
CA PHE A 235 9.33 -4.30 0.46
C PHE A 235 9.99 -5.59 -0.03
N HIS A 236 9.21 -6.45 -0.69
CA HIS A 236 9.70 -7.72 -1.18
C HIS A 236 9.12 -8.07 -2.55
N CYS A 237 9.98 -8.17 -3.55
CA CYS A 237 9.60 -8.63 -4.87
C CYS A 237 10.26 -9.98 -5.17
N ASP A 238 9.43 -10.99 -5.38
CA ASP A 238 9.83 -12.37 -5.68
C ASP A 238 10.01 -12.63 -7.19
N CYS A 239 10.31 -11.56 -7.99
CA CYS A 239 10.57 -11.70 -9.41
C CYS A 239 11.89 -12.48 -9.65
N SER A 240 11.89 -13.25 -10.72
CA SER A 240 13.06 -13.98 -11.20
C SER A 240 13.08 -14.00 -12.73
N LYS A 241 14.25 -14.32 -13.32
CA LYS A 241 14.38 -14.45 -14.78
C LYS A 241 13.39 -15.49 -15.33
N GLU A 242 13.16 -16.59 -14.59
CA GLU A 242 12.20 -17.63 -14.97
C GLU A 242 10.73 -17.14 -14.95
N ARG A 243 10.38 -16.28 -13.98
CA ARG A 243 9.03 -15.69 -13.95
C ARG A 243 8.81 -14.69 -15.09
N VAL A 244 9.83 -13.89 -15.41
CA VAL A 244 9.77 -12.95 -16.55
C VAL A 244 9.74 -13.73 -17.87
N SER A 245 10.54 -14.79 -18.02
CA SER A 245 10.52 -15.68 -19.18
C SER A 245 9.13 -16.28 -19.43
N ARG A 246 8.46 -16.76 -18.36
CA ARG A 246 7.06 -17.24 -18.48
C ARG A 246 6.10 -16.16 -18.92
N ALA A 247 6.27 -14.93 -18.46
CA ALA A 247 5.44 -13.81 -18.91
C ALA A 247 5.69 -13.49 -20.40
N LEU A 248 6.96 -13.49 -20.85
CA LEU A 248 7.30 -13.31 -22.24
C LEU A 248 6.73 -14.40 -23.16
N SER A 249 6.71 -15.67 -22.70
CA SER A 249 6.12 -16.77 -23.48
C SER A 249 4.58 -16.68 -23.62
N THR A 250 3.91 -15.75 -22.92
CA THR A 250 2.47 -15.47 -23.14
C THR A 250 2.22 -14.46 -24.27
N LEU A 251 3.25 -13.81 -24.80
CA LEU A 251 3.14 -12.92 -25.95
C LEU A 251 2.65 -13.67 -27.18
N SER A 252 2.01 -12.94 -28.10
CA SER A 252 1.63 -13.54 -29.37
C SER A 252 2.89 -13.97 -30.16
N LYS A 253 2.78 -15.06 -30.94
CA LYS A 253 3.91 -15.50 -31.79
C LYS A 253 4.41 -14.37 -32.69
N LYS A 254 3.51 -13.53 -33.19
CA LYS A 254 3.84 -12.41 -34.05
C LYS A 254 4.71 -11.37 -33.34
N ASP A 255 4.37 -11.03 -32.07
CA ASP A 255 5.12 -10.05 -31.31
C ASP A 255 6.50 -10.61 -30.93
N LEU A 256 6.56 -11.89 -30.53
CA LEU A 256 7.83 -12.56 -30.21
C LEU A 256 8.73 -12.69 -31.45
N ASP A 257 8.15 -13.03 -32.62
CA ASP A 257 8.89 -13.08 -33.89
C ASP A 257 9.43 -11.70 -34.30
N SER A 258 8.69 -10.62 -34.04
CA SER A 258 9.16 -9.26 -34.31
C SER A 258 10.39 -8.93 -33.46
N ILE A 259 10.34 -9.25 -32.15
CA ILE A 259 11.47 -9.03 -31.23
C ILE A 259 12.70 -9.86 -31.65
N ILE A 260 12.49 -11.13 -32.02
CA ILE A 260 13.58 -12.01 -32.50
C ILE A 260 14.19 -11.50 -33.82
N ALA A 261 13.36 -10.92 -34.70
CA ALA A 261 13.82 -10.43 -36.00
C ALA A 261 14.74 -9.21 -35.89
N ASP A 262 14.63 -8.42 -34.81
CA ASP A 262 15.52 -7.29 -34.53
C ASP A 262 16.98 -7.76 -34.29
N GLY A 263 17.17 -9.02 -33.91
CA GLY A 263 18.49 -9.66 -33.79
C GLY A 263 19.34 -9.20 -32.62
N GLU A 264 18.75 -8.45 -31.67
CA GLU A 264 19.43 -7.94 -30.47
C GLU A 264 18.85 -8.56 -29.20
N SER A 265 19.67 -8.60 -28.12
CA SER A 265 19.15 -8.94 -26.78
C SER A 265 18.19 -7.86 -26.29
N ILE A 266 17.19 -8.24 -25.52
CA ILE A 266 16.25 -7.31 -24.90
C ILE A 266 16.44 -7.24 -23.40
N GLU A 267 16.26 -6.06 -22.84
CA GLU A 267 16.14 -5.85 -21.41
C GLU A 267 14.66 -5.73 -21.03
N VAL A 268 14.23 -6.54 -20.05
CA VAL A 268 12.88 -6.49 -19.48
C VAL A 268 12.98 -6.13 -18.01
N LYS A 269 12.35 -5.05 -17.61
CA LYS A 269 12.33 -4.60 -16.21
C LYS A 269 11.09 -5.12 -15.48
N CYS A 270 11.30 -5.59 -14.26
CA CYS A 270 10.19 -5.90 -13.37
C CYS A 270 9.48 -4.62 -12.95
N GLN A 271 8.18 -4.54 -13.22
CA GLN A 271 7.39 -3.35 -12.91
C GLN A 271 7.31 -3.05 -11.40
N PHE A 272 7.41 -4.09 -10.54
CA PHE A 272 7.33 -3.94 -9.09
C PHE A 272 8.61 -3.49 -8.40
N CYS A 273 9.80 -3.83 -8.90
CA CYS A 273 11.07 -3.51 -8.26
C CYS A 273 12.14 -2.99 -9.22
N ASN A 274 11.78 -2.69 -10.45
CA ASN A 274 12.65 -2.13 -11.49
C ASN A 274 13.89 -2.96 -11.84
N LYS A 275 14.03 -4.20 -11.27
CA LYS A 275 15.14 -5.09 -11.58
C LYS A 275 15.10 -5.49 -13.04
N ALA A 276 16.23 -5.30 -13.71
CA ALA A 276 16.40 -5.61 -15.14
C ALA A 276 16.80 -7.09 -15.33
N TYR A 277 16.26 -7.70 -16.37
CA TYR A 277 16.57 -9.04 -16.83
C TYR A 277 16.87 -8.99 -18.33
N GLU A 278 18.03 -9.45 -18.71
CA GLU A 278 18.44 -9.53 -20.11
C GLU A 278 18.06 -10.90 -20.70
N PHE A 279 17.51 -10.90 -21.92
CA PHE A 279 17.17 -12.09 -22.69
C PHE A 279 17.88 -12.04 -24.04
N THR A 280 18.69 -13.05 -24.34
CA THR A 280 19.34 -13.19 -25.62
C THR A 280 18.37 -13.66 -26.69
N VAL A 281 18.73 -13.44 -27.97
CA VAL A 281 17.90 -13.89 -29.12
C VAL A 281 17.66 -15.40 -29.07
N ASP A 282 18.64 -16.19 -28.58
CA ASP A 282 18.50 -17.64 -28.50
C ASP A 282 17.52 -18.07 -27.38
N GLU A 283 17.57 -17.40 -26.22
CA GLU A 283 16.57 -17.61 -25.17
C GLU A 283 15.15 -17.24 -25.65
N LEU A 284 14.99 -16.15 -26.42
CA LEU A 284 13.69 -15.76 -26.99
C LEU A 284 13.18 -16.78 -28.02
N LYS A 285 14.07 -17.38 -28.83
CA LYS A 285 13.68 -18.49 -29.74
C LYS A 285 13.21 -19.73 -29.01
N GLU A 286 13.80 -20.05 -27.85
CA GLU A 286 13.37 -21.18 -27.02
C GLU A 286 11.99 -20.99 -26.38
N MET A 287 11.55 -19.74 -26.21
CA MET A 287 10.23 -19.39 -25.65
C MET A 287 9.09 -19.42 -26.71
N ARG A 288 9.42 -19.50 -27.99
CA ARG A 288 8.51 -19.47 -29.14
C ARG A 288 7.78 -20.81 -29.34
#